data_8da942166d973a30ef03e9147e9f6fff
#
_entry.id   8da942166d973a30ef03e9147e9f6fff
#
_cell.length_a   1.000
_cell.length_b   1.000
_cell.length_c   1.000
_cell.angle_alpha   90.00
_cell.angle_beta   90.00
_cell.angle_gamma   90.00
#
_symmetry.space_group_name_H-M   'P 1'
#
loop_
_entity.id
_entity.type
_entity.pdbx_description
1 polymer ?
#
loop_
_entity_poly.entity_id
_entity_poly.type
_entity_poly.pdbx_seq_one_letter_code
_entity_poly.pdbx_strand_id
1 'polypeptide(L)'
;MTDLVCVGFSDWGKEVLTNEEHLIVRMTDDHRILFVESLGLRRPEIAGRDLRRIARRLVRGLSPARSVDGLHVLSPLVLPLHSNALARRFNAWVLPRLVTRAVRRAGLEDPVLWAFVPQAEVLVDRLRPSRIVYYCDDDHGAKPGIDEASFRAAEDRFARRADVVLASAPALVDRLSERNDDVRYAPNVADTRLFATALEPGPIDPGIAALPGPRIVFVGAIRASTVDVPLMVELATARPDWSFAFVGPVGMGDPRTNIDDLRALPNLHLLGSRPYEQLPAVLRGADAAIVPYRTDGAMSSVFPMKTYEYLAAGVPVVSTPLPALADVEEVPKAADGAAMAARLDELLASDDPAARARRSQAAQRHSWESRVEELEAAFEPTR
;
A
#
# COMPACT_ATOMS: atom_id res chain seq x y z
N MET A 1 3.55 -25.11 8.87
CA MET A 1 2.71 -24.29 9.77
C MET A 1 3.64 -23.55 10.72
N THR A 2 3.79 -22.26 10.55
CA THR A 2 4.70 -21.40 11.32
C THR A 2 3.89 -20.48 12.22
N ASP A 3 4.38 -20.21 13.42
CA ASP A 3 3.76 -19.26 14.32
C ASP A 3 4.30 -17.86 14.03
N LEU A 4 3.39 -16.90 13.81
CA LEU A 4 3.75 -15.55 13.43
C LEU A 4 3.26 -14.52 14.47
N VAL A 5 4.10 -13.58 14.82
CA VAL A 5 3.73 -12.33 15.49
C VAL A 5 3.90 -11.22 14.47
N CYS A 6 2.79 -10.75 13.90
CA CYS A 6 2.78 -9.68 12.93
C CYS A 6 2.50 -8.32 13.61
N VAL A 7 3.35 -7.33 13.41
CA VAL A 7 3.16 -5.98 13.95
C VAL A 7 2.82 -5.03 12.82
N GLY A 8 1.55 -4.62 12.77
CA GLY A 8 1.01 -3.82 11.68
C GLY A 8 1.14 -2.32 11.85
N PHE A 9 0.98 -1.60 10.74
CA PHE A 9 0.88 -0.14 10.71
C PHE A 9 -0.55 0.34 10.99
N SER A 10 -1.56 -0.49 10.70
CA SER A 10 -2.98 -0.14 10.80
C SER A 10 -3.72 -0.92 11.89
N ASP A 11 -4.94 -0.49 12.20
CA ASP A 11 -5.88 -1.25 13.02
C ASP A 11 -6.62 -2.24 12.10
N TRP A 12 -6.91 -3.46 12.55
CA TRP A 12 -7.57 -4.54 11.80
C TRP A 12 -9.04 -4.28 11.51
N GLY A 13 -9.50 -4.65 10.31
CA GLY A 13 -10.91 -4.66 9.92
C GLY A 13 -11.42 -3.32 9.44
N LYS A 14 -10.68 -2.62 8.60
CA LYS A 14 -11.13 -1.44 7.87
C LYS A 14 -11.97 -1.83 6.65
N GLU A 15 -12.75 -0.87 6.13
CA GLU A 15 -13.55 -1.06 4.92
C GLU A 15 -12.70 -1.38 3.67
N VAL A 16 -11.45 -0.90 3.64
CA VAL A 16 -10.49 -1.18 2.57
C VAL A 16 -9.30 -1.87 3.19
N LEU A 17 -9.00 -3.09 2.71
CA LEU A 17 -7.85 -3.85 3.16
C LEU A 17 -6.55 -3.12 2.83
N THR A 18 -5.65 -3.12 3.79
CA THR A 18 -4.27 -2.65 3.62
C THR A 18 -3.39 -3.76 3.06
N ASN A 19 -2.16 -3.44 2.62
CA ASN A 19 -1.18 -4.44 2.18
C ASN A 19 -0.99 -5.56 3.21
N GLU A 20 -0.85 -5.19 4.49
CA GLU A 20 -0.69 -6.12 5.59
C GLU A 20 -1.91 -7.05 5.76
N GLU A 21 -3.14 -6.51 5.64
CA GLU A 21 -4.36 -7.30 5.77
C GLU A 21 -4.54 -8.27 4.59
N HIS A 22 -4.23 -7.84 3.36
CA HIS A 22 -4.25 -8.70 2.18
C HIS A 22 -3.33 -9.93 2.31
N LEU A 23 -2.13 -9.73 2.87
CA LEU A 23 -1.17 -10.81 3.10
C LEU A 23 -1.65 -11.74 4.23
N ILE A 24 -2.02 -11.15 5.38
CA ILE A 24 -2.40 -11.92 6.57
C ILE A 24 -3.60 -12.83 6.27
N VAL A 25 -4.66 -12.31 5.64
CA VAL A 25 -5.86 -13.10 5.31
C VAL A 25 -5.52 -14.32 4.47
N ARG A 26 -4.55 -14.23 3.55
CA ARG A 26 -4.13 -15.34 2.69
C ARG A 26 -3.24 -16.37 3.40
N MET A 27 -2.75 -16.03 4.59
CA MET A 27 -1.85 -16.88 5.37
C MET A 27 -2.51 -17.53 6.59
N THR A 28 -3.76 -17.16 6.91
CA THR A 28 -4.46 -17.65 8.11
C THR A 28 -4.76 -19.15 8.09
N ASP A 29 -4.85 -19.76 6.91
CA ASP A 29 -5.11 -21.21 6.78
C ASP A 29 -3.84 -22.05 7.05
N ASP A 30 -2.65 -21.48 6.78
CA ASP A 30 -1.37 -22.18 6.84
C ASP A 30 -0.54 -21.82 8.09
N HIS A 31 -0.89 -20.71 8.78
CA HIS A 31 -0.12 -20.18 9.92
C HIS A 31 -1.03 -19.78 11.08
N ARG A 32 -0.51 -19.91 12.32
CA ARG A 32 -1.14 -19.29 13.50
C ARG A 32 -0.58 -17.90 13.67
N ILE A 33 -1.44 -16.89 13.59
CA ILE A 33 -1.01 -15.48 13.53
C ILE A 33 -1.56 -14.70 14.73
N LEU A 34 -0.69 -14.00 15.44
CA LEU A 34 -1.02 -12.93 16.34
C LEU A 34 -0.74 -11.59 15.66
N PHE A 35 -1.79 -10.90 15.24
CA PHE A 35 -1.67 -9.55 14.69
C PHE A 35 -1.72 -8.51 15.81
N VAL A 36 -0.70 -7.68 15.88
CA VAL A 36 -0.59 -6.55 16.80
C VAL A 36 -0.93 -5.29 16.02
N GLU A 37 -2.07 -4.68 16.36
CA GLU A 37 -2.58 -3.47 15.71
C GLU A 37 -1.62 -2.28 15.89
N SER A 38 -1.85 -1.25 15.08
CA SER A 38 -1.06 -0.02 15.01
C SER A 38 -0.58 0.50 16.37
N LEU A 39 0.71 0.79 16.45
CA LEU A 39 1.35 1.36 17.63
C LEU A 39 1.17 2.89 17.78
N GLY A 40 0.27 3.49 16.97
CA GLY A 40 -0.07 4.91 17.08
C GLY A 40 1.08 5.84 16.68
N LEU A 41 1.67 5.64 15.52
CA LEU A 41 2.85 6.40 15.06
C LEU A 41 2.57 7.88 14.81
N ARG A 42 1.34 8.24 14.41
CA ARG A 42 0.94 9.63 14.19
C ARG A 42 0.70 10.34 15.51
N ARG A 43 1.19 11.57 15.61
CA ARG A 43 0.86 12.46 16.74
C ARG A 43 -0.64 12.71 16.76
N PRO A 44 -1.30 12.59 17.94
CA PRO A 44 -2.69 12.98 18.08
C PRO A 44 -2.82 14.49 17.81
N GLU A 45 -3.71 14.90 16.91
CA GLU A 45 -4.15 16.27 16.84
C GLU A 45 -5.17 16.50 17.95
N ILE A 46 -5.06 17.63 18.71
CA ILE A 46 -5.93 17.94 19.84
C ILE A 46 -7.29 18.39 19.31
N ALA A 47 -8.04 17.46 18.73
CA ALA A 47 -9.44 17.65 18.34
C ALA A 47 -10.31 16.67 19.13
N GLY A 48 -11.52 17.07 19.50
CA GLY A 48 -12.42 16.27 20.35
C GLY A 48 -12.73 14.85 19.83
N ARG A 49 -12.49 14.57 18.55
CA ARG A 49 -12.55 13.24 17.93
C ARG A 49 -11.39 12.35 18.39
N ASP A 50 -10.22 12.90 18.66
CA ASP A 50 -9.03 12.13 19.07
C ASP A 50 -9.10 11.68 20.54
N LEU A 51 -9.73 12.45 21.42
CA LEU A 51 -9.96 12.05 22.81
C LEU A 51 -10.84 10.80 22.91
N ARG A 52 -11.90 10.71 22.09
CA ARG A 52 -12.73 9.49 22.01
C ARG A 52 -11.97 8.30 21.43
N ARG A 53 -11.07 8.54 20.50
CA ARG A 53 -10.22 7.53 19.88
C ARG A 53 -9.18 7.00 20.87
N ILE A 54 -8.56 7.88 21.64
CA ILE A 54 -7.63 7.55 22.72
C ILE A 54 -8.35 6.76 23.83
N ALA A 55 -9.51 7.22 24.30
CA ALA A 55 -10.28 6.50 25.32
C ALA A 55 -10.70 5.11 24.84
N ARG A 56 -11.14 4.97 23.59
CA ARG A 56 -11.48 3.68 22.98
C ARG A 56 -10.28 2.76 22.85
N ARG A 57 -9.10 3.30 22.51
CA ARG A 57 -7.83 2.57 22.49
C ARG A 57 -7.38 2.12 23.89
N LEU A 58 -7.54 2.97 24.90
CA LEU A 58 -7.23 2.62 26.28
C LEU A 58 -8.08 1.44 26.76
N VAL A 59 -9.38 1.46 26.49
CA VAL A 59 -10.31 0.37 26.85
C VAL A 59 -9.95 -0.92 26.08
N ARG A 60 -9.69 -0.83 24.78
CA ARG A 60 -9.29 -1.99 23.97
C ARG A 60 -7.91 -2.54 24.39
N GLY A 61 -6.96 -1.67 24.71
CA GLY A 61 -5.61 -2.05 25.12
C GLY A 61 -5.52 -2.78 26.46
N LEU A 62 -6.58 -2.74 27.27
CA LEU A 62 -6.74 -3.54 28.50
C LEU A 62 -7.42 -4.89 28.24
N SER A 63 -8.01 -5.08 27.05
CA SER A 63 -8.69 -6.32 26.68
C SER A 63 -7.69 -7.39 26.20
N PRO A 64 -7.97 -8.66 26.42
CA PRO A 64 -7.19 -9.74 25.80
C PRO A 64 -7.28 -9.69 24.28
N ALA A 65 -6.36 -10.38 23.60
CA ALA A 65 -6.45 -10.57 22.15
C ALA A 65 -7.81 -11.19 21.79
N ARG A 66 -8.45 -10.66 20.76
CA ARG A 66 -9.71 -11.15 20.23
C ARG A 66 -9.42 -12.14 19.09
N SER A 67 -10.26 -13.16 18.94
CA SER A 67 -10.22 -14.04 17.77
C SER A 67 -11.16 -13.50 16.70
N VAL A 68 -10.66 -13.35 15.48
CA VAL A 68 -11.41 -12.89 14.32
C VAL A 68 -10.97 -13.74 13.13
N ASP A 69 -11.85 -14.50 12.51
CA ASP A 69 -11.60 -15.29 11.29
C ASP A 69 -10.30 -16.13 11.33
N GLY A 70 -10.08 -16.85 12.44
CA GLY A 70 -8.88 -17.67 12.63
C GLY A 70 -7.64 -16.93 13.09
N LEU A 71 -7.69 -15.60 13.15
CA LEU A 71 -6.62 -14.71 13.54
C LEU A 71 -6.76 -14.24 15.00
N HIS A 72 -5.65 -14.13 15.72
CA HIS A 72 -5.62 -13.45 17.02
C HIS A 72 -5.23 -11.99 16.82
N VAL A 73 -6.08 -11.04 17.23
CA VAL A 73 -5.84 -9.60 17.09
C VAL A 73 -5.64 -8.97 18.46
N LEU A 74 -4.49 -8.36 18.67
CA LEU A 74 -4.14 -7.61 19.89
C LEU A 74 -4.13 -6.10 19.59
N SER A 75 -4.98 -5.33 20.28
CA SER A 75 -4.91 -3.87 20.30
C SER A 75 -4.02 -3.44 21.48
N PRO A 76 -2.75 -3.08 21.29
CA PRO A 76 -1.85 -2.84 22.41
C PRO A 76 -2.11 -1.48 23.06
N LEU A 77 -1.97 -1.43 24.38
CA LEU A 77 -1.93 -0.18 25.13
C LEU A 77 -0.56 0.48 24.92
N VAL A 78 -0.49 1.51 24.10
CA VAL A 78 0.72 2.30 23.82
C VAL A 78 0.43 3.79 23.88
N LEU A 79 1.42 4.57 24.33
CA LEU A 79 1.36 6.03 24.28
C LEU A 79 1.84 6.52 22.92
N PRO A 80 0.99 7.23 22.13
CA PRO A 80 1.31 7.68 20.77
C PRO A 80 2.21 8.94 20.76
N LEU A 81 3.21 8.99 21.66
CA LEU A 81 4.14 10.11 21.85
C LEU A 81 5.58 9.63 21.61
N HIS A 82 5.86 9.15 20.40
CA HIS A 82 7.13 8.52 20.06
C HIS A 82 8.35 9.46 20.13
N SER A 83 8.14 10.78 20.05
CA SER A 83 9.19 11.79 20.30
C SER A 83 9.52 11.98 21.79
N ASN A 84 8.63 11.57 22.70
CA ASN A 84 8.84 11.73 24.15
C ASN A 84 9.58 10.51 24.74
N ALA A 85 10.72 10.75 25.42
CA ALA A 85 11.56 9.70 25.98
C ALA A 85 10.85 8.86 27.06
N LEU A 86 10.01 9.48 27.90
CA LEU A 86 9.26 8.77 28.94
C LEU A 86 8.19 7.86 28.33
N ALA A 87 7.49 8.36 27.31
CA ALA A 87 6.50 7.54 26.59
C ALA A 87 7.18 6.36 25.87
N ARG A 88 8.34 6.57 25.24
CA ARG A 88 9.11 5.45 24.65
C ARG A 88 9.52 4.42 25.68
N ARG A 89 10.02 4.85 26.86
CA ARG A 89 10.38 3.93 27.96
C ARG A 89 9.17 3.16 28.48
N PHE A 90 8.03 3.82 28.63
CA PHE A 90 6.78 3.16 29.00
C PHE A 90 6.37 2.11 27.95
N ASN A 91 6.35 2.49 26.67
CA ASN A 91 6.01 1.57 25.58
C ASN A 91 6.99 0.38 25.51
N ALA A 92 8.29 0.62 25.63
CA ALA A 92 9.32 -0.44 25.68
C ALA A 92 9.17 -1.38 26.90
N TRP A 93 8.56 -0.91 27.98
CA TRP A 93 8.29 -1.73 29.16
C TRP A 93 6.99 -2.51 29.05
N VAL A 94 5.90 -1.89 28.54
CA VAL A 94 4.55 -2.48 28.54
C VAL A 94 4.31 -3.38 27.32
N LEU A 95 4.69 -2.94 26.11
CA LEU A 95 4.38 -3.62 24.86
C LEU A 95 4.93 -5.06 24.81
N PRO A 96 6.21 -5.33 25.15
CA PRO A 96 6.72 -6.70 25.14
C PRO A 96 5.99 -7.62 26.12
N ARG A 97 5.53 -7.09 27.26
CA ARG A 97 4.75 -7.87 28.25
C ARG A 97 3.38 -8.25 27.74
N LEU A 98 2.69 -7.31 27.07
CA LEU A 98 1.37 -7.55 26.51
C LEU A 98 1.45 -8.57 25.37
N VAL A 99 2.40 -8.39 24.43
CA VAL A 99 2.58 -9.29 23.29
C VAL A 99 2.99 -10.69 23.76
N THR A 100 3.99 -10.82 24.65
CA THR A 100 4.39 -12.15 25.17
C THR A 100 3.24 -12.86 25.91
N ARG A 101 2.39 -12.10 26.64
CA ARG A 101 1.20 -12.69 27.26
C ARG A 101 0.18 -13.15 26.23
N ALA A 102 -0.01 -12.39 25.14
CA ALA A 102 -0.91 -12.76 24.04
C ALA A 102 -0.41 -14.00 23.30
N VAL A 103 0.89 -14.06 22.97
CA VAL A 103 1.57 -15.23 22.38
C VAL A 103 1.29 -16.49 23.17
N ARG A 104 1.54 -16.45 24.50
CA ARG A 104 1.28 -17.59 25.38
C ARG A 104 -0.19 -18.02 25.43
N ARG A 105 -1.12 -17.04 25.40
CA ARG A 105 -2.56 -17.31 25.41
C ARG A 105 -3.08 -17.89 24.09
N ALA A 106 -2.48 -17.47 22.98
CA ALA A 106 -2.77 -17.99 21.66
C ALA A 106 -2.08 -19.34 21.38
N GLY A 107 -1.22 -19.82 22.30
CA GLY A 107 -0.51 -21.08 22.16
C GLY A 107 0.56 -21.06 21.06
N LEU A 108 1.13 -19.87 20.74
CA LEU A 108 2.21 -19.79 19.76
C LEU A 108 3.54 -20.17 20.38
N GLU A 109 4.36 -20.90 19.64
CA GLU A 109 5.67 -21.41 20.03
C GLU A 109 6.75 -20.91 19.06
N ASP A 110 7.87 -20.44 19.57
CA ASP A 110 9.02 -19.94 18.81
C ASP A 110 8.64 -19.07 17.58
N PRO A 111 7.79 -18.02 17.77
CA PRO A 111 7.21 -17.32 16.64
C PRO A 111 8.25 -16.52 15.86
N VAL A 112 8.02 -16.39 14.56
CA VAL A 112 8.67 -15.38 13.72
C VAL A 112 8.09 -14.01 14.05
N LEU A 113 8.93 -13.00 14.26
CA LEU A 113 8.52 -11.61 14.34
C LEU A 113 8.51 -10.99 12.94
N TRP A 114 7.34 -10.80 12.39
CA TRP A 114 7.13 -10.10 11.13
C TRP A 114 6.57 -8.71 11.39
N ALA A 115 7.25 -7.66 10.98
CA ALA A 115 6.84 -6.31 11.32
C ALA A 115 6.86 -5.36 10.14
N PHE A 116 5.81 -4.55 10.02
CA PHE A 116 5.69 -3.43 9.06
C PHE A 116 6.19 -2.10 9.67
N VAL A 117 6.46 -2.08 10.97
CA VAL A 117 6.89 -0.87 11.67
C VAL A 117 8.11 -1.14 12.53
N PRO A 118 9.12 -0.25 12.50
CA PRO A 118 10.38 -0.47 13.23
C PRO A 118 10.23 -0.37 14.75
N GLN A 119 9.13 0.16 15.26
CA GLN A 119 8.85 0.19 16.69
C GLN A 119 8.65 -1.21 17.31
N ALA A 120 8.51 -2.24 16.47
CA ALA A 120 8.52 -3.65 16.86
C ALA A 120 9.87 -4.08 17.46
N GLU A 121 10.95 -3.33 17.25
CA GLU A 121 12.29 -3.56 17.82
C GLU A 121 12.25 -3.85 19.32
N VAL A 122 11.39 -3.17 20.08
CA VAL A 122 11.27 -3.34 21.53
C VAL A 122 10.77 -4.74 21.96
N LEU A 123 10.21 -5.52 21.03
CA LEU A 123 9.71 -6.88 21.28
C LEU A 123 10.83 -7.91 21.29
N VAL A 124 11.90 -7.70 20.54
CA VAL A 124 12.91 -8.70 20.19
C VAL A 124 13.51 -9.37 21.43
N ASP A 125 13.98 -8.59 22.40
CA ASP A 125 14.70 -9.12 23.56
C ASP A 125 13.83 -9.97 24.50
N ARG A 126 12.54 -9.68 24.57
CA ARG A 126 11.61 -10.39 25.46
C ARG A 126 10.88 -11.53 24.72
N LEU A 127 10.49 -11.31 23.49
CA LEU A 127 9.82 -12.31 22.67
C LEU A 127 10.77 -13.43 22.27
N ARG A 128 12.04 -13.07 21.96
CA ARG A 128 13.08 -13.97 21.44
C ARG A 128 12.56 -14.76 20.23
N PRO A 129 12.15 -14.07 19.17
CA PRO A 129 11.59 -14.74 18.02
C PRO A 129 12.62 -15.66 17.36
N SER A 130 12.14 -16.73 16.71
CA SER A 130 12.99 -17.64 15.92
C SER A 130 13.62 -16.96 14.71
N ARG A 131 12.95 -15.92 14.17
CA ARG A 131 13.42 -15.09 13.05
C ARG A 131 12.77 -13.70 13.11
N ILE A 132 13.43 -12.71 12.55
CA ILE A 132 12.97 -11.33 12.48
C ILE A 132 12.90 -10.92 11.01
N VAL A 133 11.70 -10.62 10.52
CA VAL A 133 11.45 -10.10 9.16
C VAL A 133 10.88 -8.69 9.26
N TYR A 134 11.62 -7.72 8.74
CA TYR A 134 11.14 -6.34 8.61
C TYR A 134 10.62 -6.11 7.20
N TYR A 135 9.33 -5.78 7.05
CA TYR A 135 8.74 -5.44 5.77
C TYR A 135 8.47 -3.93 5.69
N CYS A 136 9.36 -3.21 5.03
CA CYS A 136 9.25 -1.78 4.74
C CYS A 136 8.39 -1.60 3.47
N ASP A 137 7.08 -1.65 3.62
CA ASP A 137 6.11 -1.57 2.51
C ASP A 137 5.88 -0.13 1.99
N ASP A 138 6.34 0.88 2.74
CA ASP A 138 6.24 2.30 2.38
C ASP A 138 7.21 3.13 3.22
N ASP A 139 7.53 4.35 2.79
CA ASP A 139 8.28 5.31 3.59
C ASP A 139 7.39 5.97 4.65
N HIS A 140 7.05 5.20 5.67
CA HIS A 140 6.20 5.68 6.76
C HIS A 140 6.79 6.88 7.50
N GLY A 141 8.13 6.98 7.58
CA GLY A 141 8.82 8.09 8.24
C GLY A 141 8.57 9.44 7.58
N ALA A 142 8.38 9.46 6.26
CA ALA A 142 8.09 10.66 5.50
C ALA A 142 6.61 11.12 5.57
N LYS A 143 5.73 10.32 6.20
CA LYS A 143 4.29 10.65 6.26
C LYS A 143 4.00 11.81 7.22
N PRO A 144 3.07 12.72 6.86
CA PRO A 144 2.68 13.83 7.73
C PRO A 144 2.23 13.35 9.12
N GLY A 145 2.69 14.03 10.16
CA GLY A 145 2.34 13.74 11.56
C GLY A 145 3.19 12.65 12.21
N ILE A 146 4.15 12.06 11.51
CA ILE A 146 5.16 11.16 12.09
C ILE A 146 6.41 11.99 12.45
N ASP A 147 7.03 11.68 13.58
CA ASP A 147 8.33 12.23 13.96
C ASP A 147 9.41 11.47 13.21
N GLU A 148 9.86 12.04 12.09
CA GLU A 148 10.79 11.39 11.17
C GLU A 148 12.08 10.97 11.86
N ALA A 149 12.70 11.83 12.64
CA ALA A 149 13.98 11.53 13.30
C ALA A 149 13.85 10.33 14.25
N SER A 150 12.80 10.29 15.07
CA SER A 150 12.54 9.14 15.95
C SER A 150 12.21 7.87 15.20
N PHE A 151 11.50 7.99 14.07
CA PHE A 151 11.16 6.85 13.20
C PHE A 151 12.43 6.28 12.58
N ARG A 152 13.25 7.11 11.92
CA ARG A 152 14.53 6.70 11.29
C ARG A 152 15.48 6.05 12.28
N ALA A 153 15.60 6.63 13.48
CA ALA A 153 16.44 6.05 14.52
C ALA A 153 15.95 4.66 14.99
N ALA A 154 14.64 4.44 15.03
CA ALA A 154 14.07 3.11 15.32
C ALA A 154 14.29 2.15 14.16
N GLU A 155 14.09 2.62 12.91
CA GLU A 155 14.29 1.85 11.70
C GLU A 155 15.74 1.37 11.54
N ASP A 156 16.72 2.24 11.78
CA ASP A 156 18.15 1.90 11.77
C ASP A 156 18.50 0.78 12.77
N ARG A 157 17.91 0.83 13.98
CA ARG A 157 18.15 -0.21 14.98
C ARG A 157 17.46 -1.52 14.65
N PHE A 158 16.22 -1.45 14.15
CA PHE A 158 15.44 -2.64 13.83
C PHE A 158 15.98 -3.34 12.58
N ALA A 159 16.34 -2.60 11.54
CA ALA A 159 16.93 -3.15 10.33
C ALA A 159 18.22 -3.92 10.62
N ARG A 160 19.10 -3.41 11.51
CA ARG A 160 20.32 -4.13 11.94
C ARG A 160 20.06 -5.43 12.71
N ARG A 161 18.88 -5.59 13.28
CA ARG A 161 18.49 -6.77 14.06
C ARG A 161 17.65 -7.76 13.25
N ALA A 162 17.12 -7.31 12.12
CA ALA A 162 16.34 -8.17 11.25
C ALA A 162 17.25 -9.20 10.55
N ASP A 163 16.76 -10.43 10.44
CA ASP A 163 17.40 -11.46 9.63
C ASP A 163 17.19 -11.22 8.14
N VAL A 164 16.06 -10.62 7.79
CA VAL A 164 15.71 -10.23 6.41
C VAL A 164 14.95 -8.91 6.45
N VAL A 165 15.25 -8.03 5.51
CA VAL A 165 14.48 -6.81 5.25
C VAL A 165 13.85 -6.90 3.86
N LEU A 166 12.54 -6.74 3.77
CA LEU A 166 11.81 -6.61 2.51
C LEU A 166 11.47 -5.14 2.30
N ALA A 167 11.78 -4.59 1.13
CA ALA A 167 11.58 -3.18 0.83
C ALA A 167 10.84 -2.98 -0.50
N SER A 168 9.77 -2.18 -0.48
CA SER A 168 8.84 -2.05 -1.62
C SER A 168 9.29 -1.11 -2.73
N ALA A 169 10.37 -0.35 -2.55
CA ALA A 169 10.88 0.58 -3.54
C ALA A 169 12.42 0.59 -3.57
N PRO A 170 13.05 0.86 -4.74
CA PRO A 170 14.51 0.90 -4.86
C PRO A 170 15.18 1.83 -3.86
N ALA A 171 14.65 3.05 -3.67
CA ALA A 171 15.19 4.00 -2.69
C ALA A 171 15.13 3.49 -1.23
N LEU A 172 14.18 2.61 -0.90
CA LEU A 172 14.10 1.95 0.41
C LEU A 172 15.15 0.83 0.50
N VAL A 173 15.35 0.08 -0.58
CA VAL A 173 16.41 -0.94 -0.68
C VAL A 173 17.76 -0.30 -0.45
N ASP A 174 18.10 0.75 -1.21
CA ASP A 174 19.39 1.44 -1.09
C ASP A 174 19.64 1.93 0.33
N ARG A 175 18.66 2.58 0.93
CA ARG A 175 18.76 3.12 2.29
C ARG A 175 18.92 2.04 3.37
N LEU A 176 18.18 0.94 3.25
CA LEU A 176 18.21 -0.12 4.25
C LEU A 176 19.40 -1.06 4.08
N SER A 177 19.96 -1.19 2.87
CA SER A 177 21.19 -1.94 2.60
C SER A 177 22.42 -1.37 3.30
N GLU A 178 22.40 -0.10 3.70
CA GLU A 178 23.43 0.45 4.59
C GLU A 178 23.36 -0.09 6.03
N ARG A 179 22.30 -0.81 6.38
CA ARG A 179 21.99 -1.25 7.77
C ARG A 179 21.88 -2.76 7.89
N ASN A 180 21.58 -3.47 6.82
CA ASN A 180 21.35 -4.90 6.81
C ASN A 180 21.89 -5.51 5.50
N ASP A 181 22.53 -6.67 5.57
CA ASP A 181 23.15 -7.32 4.42
C ASP A 181 22.14 -8.16 3.59
N ASP A 182 20.98 -8.52 4.15
CA ASP A 182 19.90 -9.25 3.45
C ASP A 182 18.67 -8.33 3.27
N VAL A 183 18.81 -7.35 2.37
CA VAL A 183 17.72 -6.49 1.94
C VAL A 183 17.24 -6.92 0.56
N ARG A 184 15.95 -7.30 0.48
CA ARG A 184 15.36 -7.81 -0.75
C ARG A 184 14.33 -6.83 -1.29
N TYR A 185 14.35 -6.60 -2.60
CA TYR A 185 13.32 -5.80 -3.27
C TYR A 185 12.01 -6.59 -3.33
N ALA A 186 10.97 -6.04 -2.75
CA ALA A 186 9.65 -6.64 -2.61
C ALA A 186 8.57 -5.60 -2.96
N PRO A 187 8.40 -5.22 -4.25
CA PRO A 187 7.45 -4.19 -4.68
C PRO A 187 6.02 -4.55 -4.29
N ASN A 188 5.16 -3.53 -4.16
CA ASN A 188 3.75 -3.77 -3.94
C ASN A 188 3.15 -4.59 -5.09
N VAL A 189 2.18 -5.41 -4.78
CA VAL A 189 1.48 -6.32 -5.70
C VAL A 189 -0.02 -5.97 -5.75
N ALA A 190 -0.78 -6.64 -6.61
CA ALA A 190 -2.20 -6.40 -6.80
C ALA A 190 -3.03 -7.68 -6.70
N ASP A 191 -4.35 -7.56 -6.57
CA ASP A 191 -5.27 -8.67 -6.74
C ASP A 191 -5.47 -8.97 -8.23
N THR A 192 -4.45 -9.57 -8.83
CA THR A 192 -4.42 -9.82 -10.27
C THR A 192 -5.54 -10.74 -10.74
N ARG A 193 -6.04 -11.64 -9.88
CA ARG A 193 -7.18 -12.50 -10.20
C ARG A 193 -8.47 -11.70 -10.30
N LEU A 194 -8.74 -10.82 -9.34
CA LEU A 194 -9.90 -9.94 -9.38
C LEU A 194 -9.88 -9.07 -10.64
N PHE A 195 -8.76 -8.41 -10.89
CA PHE A 195 -8.65 -7.48 -12.01
C PHE A 195 -8.64 -8.17 -13.38
N ALA A 196 -8.14 -9.38 -13.50
CA ALA A 196 -8.22 -10.17 -14.74
C ALA A 196 -9.67 -10.45 -15.19
N THR A 197 -10.64 -10.43 -14.28
CA THR A 197 -12.07 -10.56 -14.63
C THR A 197 -12.55 -9.42 -15.55
N ALA A 198 -11.81 -8.32 -15.67
CA ALA A 198 -12.10 -7.26 -16.64
C ALA A 198 -11.99 -7.73 -18.09
N LEU A 199 -11.22 -8.78 -18.38
CA LEU A 199 -11.12 -9.40 -19.71
C LEU A 199 -12.30 -10.30 -20.05
N GLU A 200 -13.06 -10.72 -19.06
CA GLU A 200 -14.24 -11.56 -19.25
C GLU A 200 -15.44 -10.71 -19.66
N PRO A 201 -16.39 -11.28 -20.44
CA PRO A 201 -17.66 -10.61 -20.71
C PRO A 201 -18.40 -10.26 -19.43
N GLY A 202 -18.85 -9.01 -19.29
CA GLY A 202 -19.54 -8.56 -18.09
C GLY A 202 -19.98 -7.10 -18.18
N PRO A 203 -20.64 -6.58 -17.14
CA PRO A 203 -21.10 -5.19 -17.13
C PRO A 203 -19.93 -4.23 -17.10
N ILE A 204 -20.10 -3.11 -17.82
CA ILE A 204 -19.22 -1.94 -17.71
C ILE A 204 -19.82 -0.99 -16.67
N ASP A 205 -18.97 -0.29 -15.90
CA ASP A 205 -19.45 0.75 -14.98
C ASP A 205 -20.29 1.79 -15.75
N PRO A 206 -21.53 2.11 -15.30
CA PRO A 206 -22.41 3.01 -16.02
C PRO A 206 -21.82 4.40 -16.28
N GLY A 207 -20.99 4.92 -15.35
CA GLY A 207 -20.31 6.20 -15.51
C GLY A 207 -19.28 6.15 -16.64
N ILE A 208 -18.57 5.02 -16.82
CA ILE A 208 -17.62 4.82 -17.91
C ILE A 208 -18.36 4.56 -19.23
N ALA A 209 -19.40 3.73 -19.22
CA ALA A 209 -20.17 3.39 -20.42
C ALA A 209 -20.85 4.61 -21.08
N ALA A 210 -21.19 5.63 -20.29
CA ALA A 210 -21.81 6.86 -20.77
C ALA A 210 -20.84 7.82 -21.48
N LEU A 211 -19.52 7.60 -21.38
CA LEU A 211 -18.52 8.49 -21.96
C LEU A 211 -18.17 8.07 -23.38
N PRO A 212 -17.93 9.04 -24.28
CA PRO A 212 -17.38 8.74 -25.62
C PRO A 212 -15.93 8.22 -25.48
N GLY A 213 -15.52 7.36 -26.39
CA GLY A 213 -14.13 6.90 -26.47
C GLY A 213 -13.25 7.86 -27.28
N PRO A 214 -11.91 7.77 -27.13
CA PRO A 214 -11.18 6.94 -26.17
C PRO A 214 -11.39 7.35 -24.72
N ARG A 215 -11.52 6.37 -23.81
CA ARG A 215 -11.74 6.54 -22.36
C ARG A 215 -10.45 6.27 -21.62
N ILE A 216 -9.85 7.32 -21.09
CA ILE A 216 -8.61 7.25 -20.31
C ILE A 216 -8.96 7.31 -18.82
N VAL A 217 -8.63 6.28 -18.06
CA VAL A 217 -9.04 6.18 -16.67
C VAL A 217 -7.88 6.43 -15.69
N PHE A 218 -8.21 7.05 -14.56
CA PHE A 218 -7.41 7.05 -13.35
C PHE A 218 -8.27 6.54 -12.19
N VAL A 219 -7.82 5.48 -11.51
CA VAL A 219 -8.49 4.93 -10.32
C VAL A 219 -7.66 5.23 -9.09
N GLY A 220 -8.22 5.97 -8.14
CA GLY A 220 -7.55 6.29 -6.88
C GLY A 220 -7.90 7.67 -6.33
N ALA A 221 -7.43 7.95 -5.11
CA ALA A 221 -7.64 9.25 -4.49
C ALA A 221 -6.84 10.35 -5.22
N ILE A 222 -7.50 11.43 -5.57
CA ILE A 222 -6.86 12.63 -6.12
C ILE A 222 -6.43 13.50 -4.94
N ARG A 223 -5.13 13.62 -4.75
CA ARG A 223 -4.50 14.43 -3.68
C ARG A 223 -3.37 15.25 -4.27
N ALA A 224 -3.25 16.52 -3.89
CA ALA A 224 -2.17 17.41 -4.33
C ALA A 224 -0.76 16.87 -3.99
N SER A 225 -0.67 16.09 -2.90
CA SER A 225 0.57 15.42 -2.48
C SER A 225 0.95 14.21 -3.33
N THR A 226 0.04 13.69 -4.16
CA THR A 226 0.23 12.43 -4.89
C THR A 226 0.15 12.62 -6.40
N VAL A 227 -0.91 13.31 -6.87
CA VAL A 227 -1.23 13.45 -8.29
C VAL A 227 -0.67 14.75 -8.84
N ASP A 228 -0.06 14.69 -10.00
CA ASP A 228 0.40 15.85 -10.76
C ASP A 228 -0.80 16.47 -11.51
N VAL A 229 -1.50 17.39 -10.83
CA VAL A 229 -2.67 18.08 -11.38
C VAL A 229 -2.32 18.92 -12.62
N PRO A 230 -1.22 19.71 -12.65
CA PRO A 230 -0.79 20.43 -13.84
C PRO A 230 -0.60 19.52 -15.06
N LEU A 231 0.09 18.39 -14.92
CA LEU A 231 0.30 17.41 -15.99
C LEU A 231 -1.04 16.90 -16.53
N MET A 232 -2.01 16.63 -15.64
CA MET A 232 -3.32 16.15 -16.05
C MET A 232 -4.14 17.21 -16.80
N VAL A 233 -4.02 18.48 -16.41
CA VAL A 233 -4.64 19.61 -17.16
C VAL A 233 -4.02 19.71 -18.55
N GLU A 234 -2.69 19.63 -18.64
CA GLU A 234 -1.97 19.66 -19.92
C GLU A 234 -2.43 18.50 -20.84
N LEU A 235 -2.43 17.28 -20.31
CA LEU A 235 -2.87 16.09 -21.06
C LEU A 235 -4.30 16.22 -21.58
N ALA A 236 -5.24 16.59 -20.72
CA ALA A 236 -6.65 16.69 -21.11
C ALA A 236 -6.91 17.86 -22.07
N THR A 237 -6.13 18.94 -21.99
CA THR A 237 -6.18 20.05 -22.94
C THR A 237 -5.61 19.65 -24.30
N ALA A 238 -4.54 18.85 -24.34
CA ALA A 238 -3.93 18.37 -25.57
C ALA A 238 -4.84 17.39 -26.34
N ARG A 239 -5.74 16.70 -25.65
CA ARG A 239 -6.63 15.70 -26.25
C ARG A 239 -8.11 15.97 -25.89
N PRO A 240 -8.70 17.02 -26.45
CA PRO A 240 -10.10 17.36 -26.19
C PRO A 240 -11.11 16.32 -26.75
N ASP A 241 -10.65 15.46 -27.63
CA ASP A 241 -11.39 14.35 -28.24
C ASP A 241 -11.45 13.08 -27.37
N TRP A 242 -10.68 13.03 -26.25
CA TRP A 242 -10.70 11.92 -25.32
C TRP A 242 -11.54 12.22 -24.07
N SER A 243 -12.07 11.18 -23.44
CA SER A 243 -12.73 11.28 -22.13
C SER A 243 -11.79 10.83 -21.01
N PHE A 244 -11.51 11.72 -20.07
CA PHE A 244 -10.69 11.42 -18.90
C PHE A 244 -11.61 11.13 -17.71
N ALA A 245 -11.66 9.87 -17.27
CA ALA A 245 -12.54 9.41 -16.20
C ALA A 245 -11.75 9.16 -14.90
N PHE A 246 -12.07 9.91 -13.86
CA PHE A 246 -11.42 9.79 -12.56
C PHE A 246 -12.36 9.14 -11.56
N VAL A 247 -11.94 7.95 -11.09
CA VAL A 247 -12.70 7.11 -10.18
C VAL A 247 -11.99 7.08 -8.83
N GLY A 248 -12.54 7.79 -7.86
CA GLY A 248 -11.99 7.87 -6.51
C GLY A 248 -12.36 9.15 -5.77
N PRO A 249 -12.01 9.26 -4.49
CA PRO A 249 -12.29 10.43 -3.69
C PRO A 249 -11.30 11.57 -3.99
N VAL A 250 -11.76 12.81 -3.82
CA VAL A 250 -10.94 14.01 -3.97
C VAL A 250 -10.58 14.57 -2.59
N GLY A 251 -9.31 14.92 -2.39
CA GLY A 251 -8.81 15.60 -1.19
C GLY A 251 -8.81 14.76 0.08
N MET A 252 -9.11 13.46 0.00
CA MET A 252 -9.14 12.59 1.17
C MET A 252 -7.76 12.52 1.85
N GLY A 253 -7.67 13.09 3.06
CA GLY A 253 -6.43 13.13 3.84
C GLY A 253 -5.42 14.20 3.39
N ASP A 254 -5.77 15.05 2.42
CA ASP A 254 -4.97 16.20 2.01
C ASP A 254 -5.87 17.42 1.76
N PRO A 255 -6.09 18.27 2.77
CA PRO A 255 -6.99 19.42 2.68
C PRO A 255 -6.49 20.53 1.74
N ARG A 256 -5.22 20.47 1.29
CA ARG A 256 -4.66 21.44 0.33
C ARG A 256 -4.95 21.07 -1.11
N THR A 257 -5.64 19.96 -1.36
CA THR A 257 -5.98 19.51 -2.70
C THR A 257 -6.95 20.49 -3.36
N ASN A 258 -6.48 21.17 -4.40
CA ASN A 258 -7.28 21.97 -5.31
C ASN A 258 -7.32 21.29 -6.69
N ILE A 259 -8.53 21.15 -7.26
CA ILE A 259 -8.78 20.54 -8.57
C ILE A 259 -9.68 21.42 -9.43
N ASP A 260 -9.75 22.73 -9.16
CA ASP A 260 -10.64 23.63 -9.90
C ASP A 260 -10.29 23.67 -11.39
N ASP A 261 -9.00 23.65 -11.72
CA ASP A 261 -8.54 23.59 -13.11
C ASP A 261 -8.96 22.29 -13.80
N LEU A 262 -8.97 21.15 -13.10
CA LEU A 262 -9.47 19.88 -13.64
C LEU A 262 -10.98 19.93 -13.87
N ARG A 263 -11.74 20.53 -12.95
CA ARG A 263 -13.21 20.67 -13.05
C ARG A 263 -13.63 21.58 -14.20
N ALA A 264 -12.77 22.49 -14.60
CA ALA A 264 -13.03 23.41 -15.71
C ALA A 264 -12.95 22.73 -17.08
N LEU A 265 -12.36 21.52 -17.17
CA LEU A 265 -12.17 20.81 -18.43
C LEU A 265 -13.44 20.03 -18.81
N PRO A 266 -14.00 20.25 -20.03
CA PRO A 266 -15.26 19.64 -20.45
C PRO A 266 -15.16 18.12 -20.69
N ASN A 267 -13.96 17.61 -20.92
CA ASN A 267 -13.66 16.22 -21.19
C ASN A 267 -13.10 15.44 -19.99
N LEU A 268 -13.11 16.06 -18.78
CA LEU A 268 -12.68 15.41 -17.55
C LEU A 268 -13.89 15.14 -16.65
N HIS A 269 -14.05 13.90 -16.22
CA HIS A 269 -15.21 13.40 -15.49
C HIS A 269 -14.83 12.82 -14.15
N LEU A 270 -15.30 13.43 -13.06
CA LEU A 270 -15.11 12.96 -11.69
C LEU A 270 -16.27 12.02 -11.33
N LEU A 271 -16.04 10.72 -11.37
CA LEU A 271 -17.08 9.71 -11.19
C LEU A 271 -17.31 9.27 -9.73
N GLY A 272 -16.49 9.79 -8.81
CA GLY A 272 -16.54 9.41 -7.38
C GLY A 272 -15.99 8.00 -7.12
N SER A 273 -16.08 7.56 -5.86
CA SER A 273 -15.54 6.26 -5.44
C SER A 273 -16.40 5.10 -5.90
N ARG A 274 -15.74 3.93 -6.06
CA ARG A 274 -16.38 2.62 -6.27
C ARG A 274 -15.86 1.64 -5.22
N PRO A 275 -16.65 0.66 -4.79
CA PRO A 275 -16.16 -0.51 -4.06
C PRO A 275 -15.04 -1.19 -4.85
N TYR A 276 -14.05 -1.75 -4.13
CA TYR A 276 -12.86 -2.34 -4.74
C TYR A 276 -13.22 -3.47 -5.73
N GLU A 277 -14.19 -4.29 -5.37
CA GLU A 277 -14.69 -5.42 -6.15
C GLU A 277 -15.40 -4.99 -7.46
N GLN A 278 -15.79 -3.72 -7.57
CA GLN A 278 -16.43 -3.16 -8.76
C GLN A 278 -15.43 -2.49 -9.72
N LEU A 279 -14.18 -2.31 -9.33
CA LEU A 279 -13.15 -1.68 -10.16
C LEU A 279 -12.87 -2.44 -11.47
N PRO A 280 -12.95 -3.78 -11.55
CA PRO A 280 -12.86 -4.48 -12.83
C PRO A 280 -13.91 -4.02 -13.87
N ALA A 281 -15.12 -3.64 -13.44
CA ALA A 281 -16.16 -3.13 -14.33
C ALA A 281 -15.81 -1.74 -14.88
N VAL A 282 -15.09 -0.91 -14.12
CA VAL A 282 -14.53 0.37 -14.58
C VAL A 282 -13.48 0.12 -15.66
N LEU A 283 -12.52 -0.79 -15.39
CA LEU A 283 -11.40 -1.08 -16.29
C LEU A 283 -11.84 -1.83 -17.55
N ARG A 284 -12.90 -2.63 -17.49
CA ARG A 284 -13.50 -3.28 -18.68
C ARG A 284 -13.95 -2.26 -19.73
N GLY A 285 -14.40 -1.09 -19.30
CA GLY A 285 -14.82 -0.01 -20.19
C GLY A 285 -13.72 0.98 -20.56
N ALA A 286 -12.51 0.81 -20.03
CA ALA A 286 -11.38 1.69 -20.28
C ALA A 286 -10.63 1.29 -21.57
N ASP A 287 -10.23 2.30 -22.35
CA ASP A 287 -9.35 2.11 -23.51
C ASP A 287 -7.88 2.19 -23.10
N ALA A 288 -7.55 3.07 -22.15
CA ALA A 288 -6.23 3.13 -21.50
C ALA A 288 -6.33 3.66 -20.06
N ALA A 289 -5.25 3.55 -19.30
CA ALA A 289 -5.13 4.08 -17.94
C ALA A 289 -3.88 4.94 -17.78
N ILE A 290 -3.88 5.79 -16.75
CA ILE A 290 -2.73 6.63 -16.40
C ILE A 290 -2.37 6.51 -14.92
N VAL A 291 -1.07 6.67 -14.63
CA VAL A 291 -0.53 6.85 -13.29
C VAL A 291 0.20 8.19 -13.25
N PRO A 292 -0.55 9.31 -13.11
CA PRO A 292 -0.02 10.66 -13.21
C PRO A 292 0.48 11.14 -11.84
N TYR A 293 1.37 10.38 -11.23
CA TYR A 293 1.90 10.72 -9.92
C TYR A 293 3.02 11.74 -10.01
N ARG A 294 3.12 12.57 -8.98
CA ARG A 294 4.30 13.43 -8.79
C ARG A 294 5.55 12.55 -8.70
N THR A 295 6.68 13.09 -9.18
CA THR A 295 7.97 12.37 -9.16
C THR A 295 8.89 12.87 -8.06
N ASP A 296 8.44 13.85 -7.26
CA ASP A 296 9.18 14.48 -6.17
C ASP A 296 8.69 14.05 -4.78
N GLY A 297 9.47 14.40 -3.77
CA GLY A 297 9.13 14.17 -2.37
C GLY A 297 8.92 12.69 -2.03
N ALA A 298 7.90 12.40 -1.23
CA ALA A 298 7.59 11.05 -0.78
C ALA A 298 7.20 10.10 -1.92
N MET A 299 6.76 10.63 -3.08
CA MET A 299 6.32 9.80 -4.20
C MET A 299 7.46 9.07 -4.91
N SER A 300 8.71 9.56 -4.78
CA SER A 300 9.89 8.87 -5.31
C SER A 300 10.13 7.47 -4.68
N SER A 301 9.57 7.23 -3.50
CA SER A 301 9.69 5.96 -2.75
C SER A 301 8.40 5.14 -2.74
N VAL A 302 7.41 5.49 -3.57
CA VAL A 302 6.12 4.79 -3.61
C VAL A 302 6.03 3.91 -4.85
N PHE A 303 5.68 2.64 -4.67
CA PHE A 303 5.27 1.76 -5.76
C PHE A 303 3.74 1.81 -5.93
N PRO A 304 3.22 2.31 -7.06
CA PRO A 304 1.77 2.41 -7.27
C PRO A 304 1.16 1.06 -7.65
N MET A 305 0.49 0.40 -6.70
CA MET A 305 -0.19 -0.90 -6.89
C MET A 305 -1.12 -0.93 -8.10
N LYS A 306 -1.81 0.19 -8.37
CA LYS A 306 -2.74 0.33 -9.51
C LYS A 306 -2.11 0.02 -10.87
N THR A 307 -0.79 0.12 -10.98
CA THR A 307 -0.07 -0.26 -12.19
C THR A 307 -0.32 -1.73 -12.54
N TYR A 308 -0.19 -2.60 -11.55
CA TYR A 308 -0.46 -4.03 -11.74
C TYR A 308 -1.96 -4.35 -11.80
N GLU A 309 -2.82 -3.56 -11.15
CA GLU A 309 -4.28 -3.67 -11.31
C GLU A 309 -4.70 -3.39 -12.76
N TYR A 310 -4.15 -2.33 -13.39
CA TYR A 310 -4.43 -1.99 -14.78
C TYR A 310 -3.88 -3.03 -15.75
N LEU A 311 -2.64 -3.46 -15.55
CA LEU A 311 -2.02 -4.51 -16.37
C LEU A 311 -2.80 -5.82 -16.24
N ALA A 312 -3.20 -6.23 -15.03
CA ALA A 312 -4.00 -7.43 -14.81
C ALA A 312 -5.36 -7.38 -15.50
N ALA A 313 -5.98 -6.20 -15.55
CA ALA A 313 -7.19 -5.94 -16.33
C ALA A 313 -6.95 -5.91 -17.85
N GLY A 314 -5.70 -6.07 -18.30
CA GLY A 314 -5.30 -5.98 -19.71
C GLY A 314 -5.26 -4.56 -20.26
N VAL A 315 -5.53 -3.53 -19.44
CA VAL A 315 -5.59 -2.13 -19.88
C VAL A 315 -4.17 -1.58 -20.08
N PRO A 316 -3.87 -0.97 -21.24
CA PRO A 316 -2.60 -0.30 -21.45
C PRO A 316 -2.47 0.91 -20.52
N VAL A 317 -1.28 1.13 -19.95
CA VAL A 317 -1.07 2.16 -18.95
C VAL A 317 0.20 2.97 -19.23
N VAL A 318 0.12 4.30 -19.03
CA VAL A 318 1.26 5.21 -19.06
C VAL A 318 1.44 5.82 -17.68
N SER A 319 2.67 5.92 -17.22
CA SER A 319 3.02 6.53 -15.93
C SER A 319 3.95 7.73 -16.10
N THR A 320 3.95 8.63 -15.12
CA THR A 320 5.09 9.52 -14.90
C THR A 320 6.36 8.69 -14.59
N PRO A 321 7.59 9.25 -14.75
CA PRO A 321 8.82 8.50 -14.58
C PRO A 321 9.14 8.24 -13.10
N LEU A 322 8.32 7.43 -12.45
CA LEU A 322 8.52 6.99 -11.07
C LEU A 322 9.69 6.00 -11.00
N PRO A 323 10.65 6.20 -10.08
CA PRO A 323 11.79 5.28 -9.92
C PRO A 323 11.37 3.83 -9.67
N ALA A 324 10.29 3.62 -8.92
CA ALA A 324 9.76 2.28 -8.64
C ALA A 324 9.21 1.55 -9.88
N LEU A 325 8.92 2.25 -10.96
CA LEU A 325 8.45 1.68 -12.22
C LEU A 325 9.53 1.64 -13.31
N ALA A 326 10.78 2.02 -13.01
CA ALA A 326 11.84 2.12 -14.01
C ALA A 326 12.00 0.83 -14.83
N ASP A 327 11.99 -0.32 -14.15
CA ASP A 327 12.21 -1.64 -14.74
C ASP A 327 10.90 -2.36 -15.16
N VAL A 328 9.73 -1.68 -15.08
CA VAL A 328 8.47 -2.24 -15.56
C VAL A 328 8.31 -1.88 -17.03
N GLU A 329 8.73 -2.78 -17.91
CA GLU A 329 8.78 -2.56 -19.37
C GLU A 329 7.39 -2.37 -19.97
N GLU A 330 6.38 -3.04 -19.42
CA GLU A 330 4.98 -2.96 -19.88
C GLU A 330 4.34 -1.58 -19.66
N VAL A 331 5.02 -0.68 -18.94
CA VAL A 331 4.52 0.65 -18.61
C VAL A 331 5.43 1.73 -19.21
N PRO A 332 5.12 2.31 -20.36
CA PRO A 332 5.80 3.50 -20.87
C PRO A 332 5.74 4.68 -19.89
N LYS A 333 6.80 5.48 -19.85
CA LYS A 333 6.94 6.65 -18.97
C LYS A 333 6.87 7.93 -19.79
N ALA A 334 6.23 8.95 -19.21
CA ALA A 334 6.11 10.28 -19.78
C ALA A 334 6.28 11.35 -18.70
N ALA A 335 7.09 12.36 -18.99
CA ALA A 335 7.43 13.39 -18.02
C ALA A 335 6.44 14.57 -17.99
N ASP A 336 5.64 14.73 -19.02
CA ASP A 336 4.68 15.83 -19.21
C ASP A 336 3.42 15.34 -19.93
N GLY A 337 2.40 16.18 -20.03
CA GLY A 337 1.12 15.86 -20.62
C GLY A 337 1.22 15.57 -22.12
N ALA A 338 2.06 16.26 -22.85
CA ALA A 338 2.23 16.06 -24.31
C ALA A 338 2.91 14.71 -24.60
N ALA A 339 3.96 14.37 -23.88
CA ALA A 339 4.62 13.08 -23.96
C ALA A 339 3.67 11.94 -23.56
N MET A 340 2.84 12.15 -22.52
CA MET A 340 1.85 11.16 -22.07
C MET A 340 0.78 10.94 -23.13
N ALA A 341 0.29 11.99 -23.79
CA ALA A 341 -0.63 11.89 -24.92
C ALA A 341 -0.04 11.07 -26.07
N ALA A 342 1.21 11.33 -26.46
CA ALA A 342 1.89 10.60 -27.53
C ALA A 342 2.03 9.11 -27.20
N ARG A 343 2.41 8.76 -25.96
CA ARG A 343 2.50 7.35 -25.54
C ARG A 343 1.14 6.65 -25.49
N LEU A 344 0.10 7.35 -25.08
CA LEU A 344 -1.26 6.83 -25.11
C LEU A 344 -1.74 6.58 -26.54
N ASP A 345 -1.43 7.48 -27.50
CA ASP A 345 -1.74 7.27 -28.93
C ASP A 345 -1.09 5.99 -29.47
N GLU A 346 0.20 5.78 -29.18
CA GLU A 346 0.93 4.57 -29.59
C GLU A 346 0.28 3.30 -29.02
N LEU A 347 -0.09 3.33 -27.73
CA LEU A 347 -0.72 2.19 -27.06
C LEU A 347 -2.12 1.91 -27.61
N LEU A 348 -2.94 2.94 -27.80
CA LEU A 348 -4.31 2.81 -28.33
C LEU A 348 -4.30 2.26 -29.76
N ALA A 349 -3.34 2.70 -30.59
CA ALA A 349 -3.20 2.22 -31.96
C ALA A 349 -2.80 0.74 -32.07
N SER A 350 -2.14 0.20 -31.05
CA SER A 350 -1.64 -1.18 -30.99
C SER A 350 -2.42 -2.09 -30.05
N ASP A 351 -3.49 -1.59 -29.41
CA ASP A 351 -4.27 -2.36 -28.46
C ASP A 351 -5.24 -3.31 -29.17
N ASP A 352 -5.09 -4.59 -28.87
CA ASP A 352 -5.95 -5.67 -29.35
C ASP A 352 -6.18 -6.71 -28.23
N PRO A 353 -7.12 -7.64 -28.38
CA PRO A 353 -7.38 -8.67 -27.37
C PRO A 353 -6.14 -9.49 -26.99
N ALA A 354 -5.24 -9.74 -27.95
CA ALA A 354 -4.01 -10.50 -27.67
C ALA A 354 -3.01 -9.67 -26.85
N ALA A 355 -2.88 -8.37 -27.14
CA ALA A 355 -2.08 -7.45 -26.33
C ALA A 355 -2.62 -7.32 -24.90
N ARG A 356 -3.94 -7.22 -24.74
CA ARG A 356 -4.60 -7.20 -23.43
C ARG A 356 -4.33 -8.49 -22.63
N ALA A 357 -4.46 -9.66 -23.26
CA ALA A 357 -4.17 -10.93 -22.64
C ALA A 357 -2.68 -11.05 -22.20
N ARG A 358 -1.74 -10.60 -23.04
CA ARG A 358 -0.30 -10.61 -22.70
C ARG A 358 -0.01 -9.72 -21.49
N ARG A 359 -0.58 -8.51 -21.40
CA ARG A 359 -0.42 -7.62 -20.25
C ARG A 359 -0.96 -8.25 -18.97
N SER A 360 -2.15 -8.83 -19.03
CA SER A 360 -2.76 -9.53 -17.90
C SER A 360 -1.91 -10.71 -17.43
N GLN A 361 -1.40 -11.52 -18.36
CA GLN A 361 -0.52 -12.64 -18.04
C GLN A 361 0.80 -12.18 -17.39
N ALA A 362 1.40 -11.10 -17.90
CA ALA A 362 2.61 -10.53 -17.31
C ALA A 362 2.40 -10.05 -15.87
N ALA A 363 1.22 -9.51 -15.57
CA ALA A 363 0.88 -9.03 -14.23
C ALA A 363 0.69 -10.18 -13.19
N GLN A 364 0.40 -11.43 -13.61
CA GLN A 364 0.11 -12.52 -12.67
C GLN A 364 1.27 -12.83 -11.71
N ARG A 365 2.52 -12.60 -12.13
CA ARG A 365 3.70 -12.75 -11.26
C ARG A 365 3.78 -11.72 -10.13
N HIS A 366 2.96 -10.67 -10.19
CA HIS A 366 2.87 -9.59 -9.19
C HIS A 366 1.55 -9.67 -8.40
N SER A 367 1.17 -10.88 -8.03
CA SER A 367 -0.03 -11.20 -7.28
C SER A 367 0.23 -11.25 -5.76
N TRP A 368 -0.83 -11.19 -4.97
CA TRP A 368 -0.74 -11.43 -3.53
C TRP A 368 -0.23 -12.84 -3.22
N GLU A 369 -0.59 -13.83 -4.03
CA GLU A 369 -0.15 -15.21 -3.89
C GLU A 369 1.36 -15.33 -4.05
N SER A 370 1.94 -14.73 -5.11
CA SER A 370 3.40 -14.74 -5.29
C SER A 370 4.12 -14.01 -4.16
N ARG A 371 3.50 -12.95 -3.60
CA ARG A 371 4.06 -12.23 -2.46
C ARG A 371 4.04 -13.07 -1.18
N VAL A 372 3.00 -13.86 -0.96
CA VAL A 372 2.93 -14.81 0.17
C VAL A 372 4.06 -15.84 0.06
N GLU A 373 4.28 -16.42 -1.12
CA GLU A 373 5.39 -17.38 -1.35
C GLU A 373 6.76 -16.76 -1.02
N GLU A 374 7.01 -15.52 -1.44
CA GLU A 374 8.26 -14.81 -1.12
C GLU A 374 8.41 -14.54 0.38
N LEU A 375 7.31 -14.21 1.07
CA LEU A 375 7.30 -14.02 2.52
C LEU A 375 7.54 -15.32 3.27
N GLU A 376 6.93 -16.42 2.86
CA GLU A 376 7.16 -17.75 3.45
C GLU A 376 8.63 -18.14 3.35
N ALA A 377 9.25 -17.90 2.18
CA ALA A 377 10.68 -18.11 2.00
C ALA A 377 11.55 -17.20 2.92
N ALA A 378 11.06 -16.01 3.27
CA ALA A 378 11.75 -15.13 4.22
C ALA A 378 11.58 -15.57 5.68
N PHE A 379 10.55 -16.34 6.01
CA PHE A 379 10.35 -16.89 7.36
C PHE A 379 11.22 -18.14 7.63
N GLU A 380 11.70 -18.80 6.58
CA GLU A 380 12.60 -19.95 6.74
C GLU A 380 14.04 -19.49 7.00
N PRO A 381 14.80 -20.20 7.87
CA PRO A 381 16.22 -19.93 8.06
C PRO A 381 16.97 -20.08 6.73
N THR A 382 17.84 -19.15 6.42
CA THR A 382 18.78 -19.31 5.28
C THR A 382 19.69 -20.50 5.59
N ARG A 383 19.67 -21.53 4.74
CA ARG A 383 20.51 -22.74 4.87
C ARG A 383 21.98 -22.42 4.66
#